data_3cbda659e01f60a24d2f7bf13a486d1b
#
_entry.id   3cbda659e01f60a24d2f7bf13a486d1b
#
_cell.length_a   1.000
_cell.length_b   1.000
_cell.length_c   1.000
_cell.angle_alpha   90.00
_cell.angle_beta   90.00
_cell.angle_gamma   90.00
#
_symmetry.space_group_name_H-M   'P 1'
#
loop_
_entity.id
_entity.type
_entity.pdbx_description
1 polymer ?
#
loop_
_entity_poly.entity_id
_entity_poly.type
_entity_poly.pdbx_seq_one_letter_code
_entity_poly.pdbx_strand_id
1 'polypeptide(L)'
;MARSSNTEERRIQIAAALMKVMADRGYDGAAISDIAAAACLTPGLVHYHFRNKQEILLVALRNIVAEHDAKLEERLGQGKGDPVEEVAAFIDFHLSLGADANPEMLACWILISGEALRQPEVQIEYEGAIAGTVKCLERIIRRGVDQGVFRCQAIDAAASALVAAIQGYFVLGAAARSTVPRGSAASSTKRMADGLLDPVRLISKQRGRR
;
A
#
# COMPACT_ATOMS: atom_id res chain seq x y z
N MET A 1 3.74 -31.40 -9.34
CA MET A 1 3.18 -30.04 -9.31
C MET A 1 2.12 -29.79 -8.23
N ALA A 2 1.19 -30.71 -7.91
CA ALA A 2 0.12 -30.48 -6.90
C ALA A 2 0.59 -30.22 -5.44
N ARG A 3 1.75 -30.74 -5.01
CA ARG A 3 2.23 -30.59 -3.62
C ARG A 3 2.81 -29.22 -3.32
N SER A 4 3.45 -28.54 -4.30
CA SER A 4 4.00 -27.18 -4.11
C SER A 4 2.90 -26.11 -4.06
N SER A 5 1.84 -26.26 -4.86
CA SER A 5 0.67 -25.37 -4.84
C SER A 5 -0.03 -25.37 -3.48
N ASN A 6 -0.25 -26.55 -2.89
CA ASN A 6 -0.89 -26.66 -1.57
C ASN A 6 -0.02 -26.04 -0.43
N THR A 7 1.30 -26.11 -0.55
CA THR A 7 2.20 -25.49 0.46
C THR A 7 2.11 -23.97 0.38
N GLU A 8 2.14 -23.38 -0.82
CA GLU A 8 2.05 -21.93 -0.99
C GLU A 8 0.68 -21.39 -0.56
N GLU A 9 -0.40 -22.05 -0.96
CA GLU A 9 -1.76 -21.70 -0.52
C GLU A 9 -1.88 -21.69 1.01
N ARG A 10 -1.28 -22.67 1.70
CA ARG A 10 -1.25 -22.71 3.17
C ARG A 10 -0.44 -21.58 3.78
N ARG A 11 0.69 -21.22 3.18
CA ARG A 11 1.49 -20.07 3.63
C ARG A 11 0.71 -18.77 3.49
N ILE A 12 0.02 -18.56 2.39
CA ILE A 12 -0.86 -17.39 2.19
C ILE A 12 -1.99 -17.37 3.22
N GLN A 13 -2.64 -18.52 3.48
CA GLN A 13 -3.71 -18.64 4.48
C GLN A 13 -3.22 -18.26 5.90
N ILE A 14 -2.05 -18.75 6.30
CA ILE A 14 -1.46 -18.47 7.61
C ILE A 14 -1.07 -16.98 7.70
N ALA A 15 -0.50 -16.42 6.64
CA ALA A 15 -0.14 -15.02 6.57
C ALA A 15 -1.37 -14.09 6.68
N ALA A 16 -2.47 -14.42 6.00
CA ALA A 16 -3.74 -13.70 6.12
C ALA A 16 -4.33 -13.81 7.55
N ALA A 17 -4.18 -14.96 8.21
CA ALA A 17 -4.62 -15.15 9.59
C ALA A 17 -3.80 -14.29 10.57
N LEU A 18 -2.47 -14.16 10.37
CA LEU A 18 -1.65 -13.23 11.16
C LEU A 18 -2.18 -11.80 11.05
N MET A 19 -2.54 -11.34 9.85
CA MET A 19 -3.04 -9.99 9.65
C MET A 19 -4.32 -9.71 10.44
N LYS A 20 -5.26 -10.66 10.48
CA LYS A 20 -6.48 -10.54 11.28
C LYS A 20 -6.18 -10.45 12.77
N VAL A 21 -5.32 -11.33 13.29
CA VAL A 21 -4.95 -11.32 14.72
C VAL A 21 -4.17 -10.05 15.08
N MET A 22 -3.30 -9.59 14.17
CA MET A 22 -2.51 -8.37 14.34
C MET A 22 -3.38 -7.11 14.40
N ALA A 23 -4.43 -7.02 13.58
CA ALA A 23 -5.35 -5.89 13.59
C ALA A 23 -6.02 -5.69 14.97
N ASP A 24 -6.31 -6.79 15.68
CA ASP A 24 -6.98 -6.75 16.98
C ASP A 24 -6.00 -6.59 18.16
N ARG A 25 -4.84 -7.25 18.12
CA ARG A 25 -3.95 -7.44 19.28
C ARG A 25 -2.55 -6.86 19.10
N GLY A 26 -2.26 -6.27 17.96
CA GLY A 26 -0.91 -5.88 17.58
C GLY A 26 -0.01 -7.08 17.25
N TYR A 27 1.19 -6.79 16.75
CA TYR A 27 2.13 -7.85 16.37
C TYR A 27 2.61 -8.66 17.57
N ASP A 28 2.99 -8.01 18.67
CA ASP A 28 3.50 -8.70 19.87
C ASP A 28 2.44 -9.60 20.51
N GLY A 29 1.18 -9.13 20.51
CA GLY A 29 0.03 -9.87 21.05
C GLY A 29 -0.47 -11.04 20.18
N ALA A 30 0.00 -11.16 18.94
CA ALA A 30 -0.37 -12.25 18.03
C ALA A 30 0.43 -13.53 18.35
N ALA A 31 -0.14 -14.46 19.15
CA ALA A 31 0.47 -15.76 19.44
C ALA A 31 0.27 -16.73 18.25
N ILE A 32 1.19 -17.69 18.09
CA ILE A 32 1.07 -18.72 17.04
C ILE A 32 -0.22 -19.55 17.18
N SER A 33 -0.66 -19.80 18.42
CA SER A 33 -1.94 -20.46 18.69
C SER A 33 -3.15 -19.68 18.14
N ASP A 34 -3.14 -18.35 18.29
CA ASP A 34 -4.23 -17.49 17.80
C ASP A 34 -4.22 -17.44 16.27
N ILE A 35 -3.03 -17.36 15.67
CA ILE A 35 -2.85 -17.39 14.20
C ILE A 35 -3.35 -18.74 13.65
N ALA A 36 -2.99 -19.84 14.28
CA ALA A 36 -3.45 -21.18 13.90
C ALA A 36 -4.98 -21.28 13.99
N ALA A 37 -5.57 -20.82 15.10
CA ALA A 37 -7.03 -20.80 15.25
C ALA A 37 -7.72 -19.96 14.18
N ALA A 38 -7.21 -18.74 13.90
CA ALA A 38 -7.75 -17.86 12.86
C ALA A 38 -7.60 -18.44 11.44
N ALA A 39 -6.57 -19.28 11.23
CA ALA A 39 -6.36 -20.01 9.97
C ALA A 39 -7.16 -21.34 9.90
N CYS A 40 -7.90 -21.72 10.93
CA CYS A 40 -8.53 -23.03 11.06
C CYS A 40 -7.50 -24.20 10.91
N LEU A 41 -6.33 -24.04 11.52
CA LEU A 41 -5.20 -24.99 11.50
C LEU A 41 -4.75 -25.32 12.93
N THR A 42 -3.89 -26.32 13.07
CA THR A 42 -3.20 -26.61 14.34
C THR A 42 -1.90 -25.81 14.45
N PRO A 43 -1.43 -25.45 15.66
CA PRO A 43 -0.13 -24.80 15.85
C PRO A 43 1.03 -25.59 15.24
N GLY A 44 0.99 -26.92 15.31
CA GLY A 44 1.98 -27.80 14.69
C GLY A 44 2.07 -27.63 13.17
N LEU A 45 0.93 -27.41 12.51
CA LEU A 45 0.92 -27.18 11.07
C LEU A 45 1.47 -25.79 10.72
N VAL A 46 1.24 -24.77 11.55
CA VAL A 46 1.88 -23.46 11.39
C VAL A 46 3.40 -23.59 11.50
N HIS A 47 3.91 -24.29 12.51
CA HIS A 47 5.35 -24.54 12.69
C HIS A 47 5.96 -25.42 11.58
N TYR A 48 5.16 -26.24 10.90
CA TYR A 48 5.62 -26.97 9.73
C TYR A 48 5.92 -26.03 8.54
N HIS A 49 5.13 -24.97 8.38
CA HIS A 49 5.26 -24.03 7.27
C HIS A 49 6.18 -22.83 7.57
N PHE A 50 6.34 -22.46 8.84
CA PHE A 50 7.06 -21.25 9.26
C PHE A 50 7.91 -21.52 10.51
N ARG A 51 9.14 -21.03 10.49
CA ARG A 51 10.08 -21.16 11.61
C ARG A 51 9.73 -20.26 12.79
N ASN A 52 9.18 -19.08 12.50
CA ASN A 52 8.83 -18.06 13.49
C ASN A 52 7.75 -17.10 12.94
N LYS A 53 7.25 -16.24 13.81
CA LYS A 53 6.22 -15.24 13.49
C LYS A 53 6.71 -14.18 12.48
N GLN A 54 8.00 -13.82 12.52
CA GLN A 54 8.59 -12.86 11.57
C GLN A 54 8.52 -13.38 10.13
N GLU A 55 8.79 -14.66 9.90
CA GLU A 55 8.67 -15.26 8.56
C GLU A 55 7.22 -15.19 8.04
N ILE A 56 6.22 -15.35 8.93
CA ILE A 56 4.81 -15.19 8.57
C ILE A 56 4.55 -13.73 8.18
N LEU A 57 5.08 -12.75 8.94
CA LEU A 57 4.92 -11.32 8.67
C LEU A 57 5.53 -10.93 7.32
N LEU A 58 6.71 -11.44 6.99
CA LEU A 58 7.35 -11.17 5.70
C LEU A 58 6.53 -11.71 4.53
N VAL A 59 5.94 -12.89 4.65
CA VAL A 59 5.03 -13.44 3.63
C VAL A 59 3.76 -12.58 3.53
N ALA A 60 3.19 -12.18 4.67
CA ALA A 60 2.02 -11.30 4.69
C ALA A 60 2.31 -9.97 3.98
N LEU A 61 3.44 -9.33 4.27
CA LEU A 61 3.85 -8.07 3.65
C LEU A 61 4.02 -8.21 2.13
N ARG A 62 4.71 -9.25 1.67
CA ARG A 62 4.88 -9.53 0.23
C ARG A 62 3.55 -9.74 -0.49
N ASN A 63 2.62 -10.45 0.14
CA ASN A 63 1.30 -10.69 -0.45
C ASN A 63 0.48 -9.40 -0.56
N ILE A 64 0.51 -8.55 0.49
CA ILE A 64 -0.15 -7.24 0.49
C ILE A 64 0.40 -6.37 -0.64
N VAL A 65 1.73 -6.30 -0.77
CA VAL A 65 2.40 -5.49 -1.80
C VAL A 65 2.05 -6.01 -3.19
N ALA A 66 2.12 -7.32 -3.42
CA ALA A 66 1.81 -7.91 -4.72
C ALA A 66 0.34 -7.67 -5.13
N GLU A 67 -0.60 -7.81 -4.19
CA GLU A 67 -2.02 -7.53 -4.44
C GLU A 67 -2.28 -6.05 -4.70
N HIS A 68 -1.63 -5.17 -3.91
CA HIS A 68 -1.70 -3.72 -4.09
C HIS A 68 -1.19 -3.32 -5.46
N ASP A 69 -0.01 -3.81 -5.86
CA ASP A 69 0.63 -3.44 -7.13
C ASP A 69 -0.20 -3.92 -8.32
N ALA A 70 -0.73 -5.14 -8.26
CA ALA A 70 -1.62 -5.67 -9.31
C ALA A 70 -2.88 -4.80 -9.48
N LYS A 71 -3.53 -4.40 -8.38
CA LYS A 71 -4.70 -3.51 -8.40
C LYS A 71 -4.36 -2.11 -8.91
N LEU A 72 -3.19 -1.59 -8.51
CA LEU A 72 -2.72 -0.29 -8.97
C LEU A 72 -2.45 -0.30 -10.48
N GLU A 73 -1.77 -1.34 -11.00
CA GLU A 73 -1.51 -1.49 -12.43
C GLU A 73 -2.81 -1.59 -13.23
N GLU A 74 -3.78 -2.38 -12.77
CA GLU A 74 -5.11 -2.45 -13.38
C GLU A 74 -5.77 -1.07 -13.44
N ARG A 75 -5.72 -0.33 -12.32
CA ARG A 75 -6.30 1.01 -12.22
C ARG A 75 -5.63 2.02 -13.15
N LEU A 76 -4.31 2.01 -13.23
CA LEU A 76 -3.53 2.89 -14.10
C LEU A 76 -3.76 2.56 -15.59
N GLY A 77 -3.89 1.28 -15.95
CA GLY A 77 -4.18 0.84 -17.30
C GLY A 77 -5.48 1.41 -17.88
N GLN A 78 -6.43 1.81 -17.03
CA GLN A 78 -7.67 2.48 -17.44
C GLN A 78 -7.46 3.93 -17.92
N GLY A 79 -6.34 4.57 -17.55
CA GLY A 79 -5.99 5.96 -17.89
C GLY A 79 -5.56 6.17 -19.35
N LYS A 80 -5.49 5.09 -20.18
CA LYS A 80 -5.13 5.14 -21.61
C LYS A 80 -3.80 5.85 -21.91
N GLY A 81 -2.88 5.89 -20.95
CA GLY A 81 -1.56 6.50 -21.09
C GLY A 81 -1.52 8.03 -20.96
N ASP A 82 -2.58 8.68 -20.52
CA ASP A 82 -2.57 10.12 -20.19
C ASP A 82 -1.94 10.33 -18.80
N PRO A 83 -0.76 10.96 -18.70
CA PRO A 83 -0.08 11.15 -17.42
C PRO A 83 -0.88 11.93 -16.39
N VAL A 84 -1.72 12.88 -16.79
CA VAL A 84 -2.56 13.66 -15.87
C VAL A 84 -3.65 12.79 -15.26
N GLU A 85 -4.31 11.95 -16.07
CA GLU A 85 -5.31 11.01 -15.58
C GLU A 85 -4.67 9.93 -14.71
N GLU A 86 -3.47 9.46 -15.06
CA GLU A 86 -2.78 8.43 -14.27
C GLU A 86 -2.31 8.95 -12.91
N VAL A 87 -1.78 10.19 -12.81
CA VAL A 87 -1.45 10.79 -11.50
C VAL A 87 -2.73 10.95 -10.66
N ALA A 88 -3.83 11.40 -11.27
CA ALA A 88 -5.11 11.50 -10.57
C ALA A 88 -5.60 10.12 -10.10
N ALA A 89 -5.52 9.10 -10.96
CA ALA A 89 -5.92 7.72 -10.65
C ALA A 89 -5.03 7.11 -9.56
N PHE A 90 -3.72 7.37 -9.59
CA PHE A 90 -2.77 6.96 -8.56
C PHE A 90 -3.15 7.53 -7.19
N ILE A 91 -3.43 8.83 -7.12
CA ILE A 91 -3.84 9.49 -5.87
C ILE A 91 -5.20 8.96 -5.40
N ASP A 92 -6.17 8.81 -6.29
CA ASP A 92 -7.49 8.28 -5.96
C ASP A 92 -7.41 6.83 -5.47
N PHE A 93 -6.59 5.99 -6.09
CA PHE A 93 -6.40 4.61 -5.67
C PHE A 93 -5.95 4.51 -4.21
N HIS A 94 -5.03 5.38 -3.78
CA HIS A 94 -4.50 5.36 -2.41
C HIS A 94 -5.40 6.07 -1.40
N LEU A 95 -6.09 7.16 -1.79
CA LEU A 95 -6.75 8.08 -0.85
C LEU A 95 -8.26 8.20 -1.01
N SER A 96 -8.86 7.61 -2.03
CA SER A 96 -10.31 7.53 -2.11
C SER A 96 -10.79 6.47 -1.13
N LEU A 97 -11.23 6.92 0.02
CA LEU A 97 -11.94 6.12 1.02
C LEU A 97 -13.34 5.76 0.48
N GLY A 98 -13.38 4.96 -0.57
CA GLY A 98 -14.60 4.32 -1.07
C GLY A 98 -14.96 3.09 -0.23
N ALA A 99 -15.97 2.35 -0.69
CA ALA A 99 -16.38 1.07 -0.08
C ALA A 99 -15.26 0.02 0.01
N ASP A 100 -14.19 0.21 -0.76
CA ASP A 100 -13.03 -0.70 -0.84
C ASP A 100 -11.92 -0.38 0.17
N ALA A 101 -12.03 0.73 0.93
CA ALA A 101 -11.08 1.03 1.99
C ALA A 101 -11.27 0.04 3.15
N ASN A 102 -10.37 -0.92 3.26
CA ASN A 102 -10.36 -1.87 4.38
C ASN A 102 -9.61 -1.25 5.58
N PRO A 103 -10.31 -0.81 6.65
CA PRO A 103 -9.68 -0.23 7.83
C PRO A 103 -8.69 -1.17 8.51
N GLU A 104 -8.94 -2.48 8.46
CA GLU A 104 -8.05 -3.50 9.04
C GLU A 104 -6.73 -3.55 8.26
N MET A 105 -6.80 -3.49 6.93
CA MET A 105 -5.60 -3.47 6.09
C MET A 105 -4.76 -2.22 6.34
N LEU A 106 -5.41 -1.06 6.52
CA LEU A 106 -4.72 0.18 6.85
C LEU A 106 -4.05 0.11 8.23
N ALA A 107 -4.74 -0.43 9.24
CA ALA A 107 -4.18 -0.64 10.57
C ALA A 107 -2.98 -1.60 10.50
N CYS A 108 -3.09 -2.69 9.76
CA CYS A 108 -1.98 -3.63 9.55
C CYS A 108 -0.77 -2.98 8.89
N TRP A 109 -0.98 -2.13 7.85
CA TRP A 109 0.10 -1.40 7.21
C TRP A 109 0.88 -0.53 8.20
N ILE A 110 0.18 0.18 9.08
CA ILE A 110 0.79 1.01 10.13
C ILE A 110 1.53 0.14 11.16
N LEU A 111 0.95 -0.99 11.58
CA LEU A 111 1.61 -1.92 12.49
C LEU A 111 2.90 -2.50 11.88
N ILE A 112 2.89 -2.86 10.60
CA ILE A 112 4.07 -3.32 9.87
C ILE A 112 5.15 -2.23 9.83
N SER A 113 4.79 -0.96 9.62
CA SER A 113 5.76 0.14 9.64
C SER A 113 6.44 0.28 11.02
N GLY A 114 5.70 0.03 12.11
CA GLY A 114 6.27 -0.02 13.46
C GLY A 114 7.23 -1.18 13.65
N GLU A 115 6.93 -2.36 13.08
CA GLU A 115 7.83 -3.51 13.13
C GLU A 115 9.09 -3.30 12.27
N ALA A 116 8.99 -2.59 11.16
CA ALA A 116 10.14 -2.23 10.33
C ALA A 116 11.21 -1.42 11.10
N LEU A 117 10.81 -0.67 12.12
CA LEU A 117 11.76 0.06 12.99
C LEU A 117 12.57 -0.88 13.92
N ARG A 118 12.11 -2.10 14.14
CA ARG A 118 12.68 -3.05 15.11
C ARG A 118 13.28 -4.30 14.48
N GLN A 119 12.87 -4.63 13.25
CA GLN A 119 13.22 -5.87 12.57
C GLN A 119 13.84 -5.55 11.20
N PRO A 120 15.18 -5.72 11.03
CA PRO A 120 15.87 -5.34 9.79
C PRO A 120 15.32 -5.99 8.52
N GLU A 121 14.90 -7.26 8.61
CA GLU A 121 14.35 -7.97 7.44
C GLU A 121 12.98 -7.39 7.04
N VAL A 122 12.14 -6.98 8.02
CA VAL A 122 10.86 -6.32 7.77
C VAL A 122 11.11 -4.92 7.21
N GLN A 123 12.14 -4.20 7.70
CA GLN A 123 12.54 -2.90 7.19
C GLN A 123 12.89 -2.97 5.70
N ILE A 124 13.73 -3.92 5.30
CA ILE A 124 14.14 -4.09 3.90
C ILE A 124 12.93 -4.30 2.98
N GLU A 125 12.01 -5.17 3.34
CA GLU A 125 10.80 -5.43 2.56
C GLU A 125 9.86 -4.21 2.53
N TYR A 126 9.69 -3.53 3.66
CA TYR A 126 8.85 -2.33 3.75
C TYR A 126 9.41 -1.16 2.94
N GLU A 127 10.73 -0.90 3.05
CA GLU A 127 11.43 0.10 2.24
C GLU A 127 11.31 -0.23 0.75
N GLY A 128 11.46 -1.51 0.37
CA GLY A 128 11.26 -1.98 -0.99
C GLY A 128 9.86 -1.67 -1.54
N ALA A 129 8.82 -1.87 -0.73
CA ALA A 129 7.46 -1.57 -1.09
C ALA A 129 7.22 -0.07 -1.31
N ILE A 130 7.70 0.77 -0.38
CA ILE A 130 7.61 2.23 -0.52
C ILE A 130 8.40 2.72 -1.75
N ALA A 131 9.63 2.22 -1.95
CA ALA A 131 10.44 2.57 -3.10
C ALA A 131 9.78 2.14 -4.43
N GLY A 132 9.09 1.00 -4.46
CA GLY A 132 8.29 0.56 -5.61
C GLY A 132 7.17 1.54 -5.95
N THR A 133 6.44 1.99 -4.93
CA THR A 133 5.35 2.99 -5.06
C THR A 133 5.89 4.32 -5.59
N VAL A 134 7.02 4.81 -5.05
CA VAL A 134 7.69 6.04 -5.53
C VAL A 134 8.11 5.89 -6.99
N LYS A 135 8.79 4.79 -7.36
CA LYS A 135 9.22 4.51 -8.74
C LYS A 135 8.06 4.42 -9.73
N CYS A 136 6.92 3.88 -9.30
CA CYS A 136 5.72 3.85 -10.12
C CYS A 136 5.27 5.28 -10.47
N LEU A 137 5.18 6.16 -9.48
CA LEU A 137 4.78 7.55 -9.68
C LEU A 137 5.83 8.34 -10.48
N GLU A 138 7.14 8.15 -10.21
CA GLU A 138 8.23 8.75 -11.00
C GLU A 138 8.11 8.41 -12.49
N ARG A 139 7.80 7.18 -12.82
CA ARG A 139 7.63 6.71 -14.21
C ARG A 139 6.49 7.45 -14.91
N ILE A 140 5.37 7.69 -14.21
CA ILE A 140 4.23 8.44 -14.74
C ILE A 140 4.62 9.91 -14.94
N ILE A 141 5.25 10.54 -13.93
CA ILE A 141 5.67 11.95 -13.99
C ILE A 141 6.70 12.16 -15.11
N ARG A 142 7.71 11.28 -15.21
CA ARG A 142 8.74 11.36 -16.28
C ARG A 142 8.11 11.32 -17.65
N ARG A 143 7.21 10.39 -17.90
CA ARG A 143 6.48 10.33 -19.17
C ARG A 143 5.70 11.62 -19.44
N GLY A 144 5.08 12.21 -18.42
CA GLY A 144 4.38 13.49 -18.54
C GLY A 144 5.32 14.67 -18.86
N VAL A 145 6.53 14.67 -18.32
CA VAL A 145 7.57 15.66 -18.65
C VAL A 145 8.04 15.46 -20.09
N ASP A 146 8.32 14.23 -20.51
CA ASP A 146 8.76 13.90 -21.86
C ASP A 146 7.71 14.28 -22.95
N GLN A 147 6.41 14.22 -22.58
CA GLN A 147 5.30 14.61 -23.42
C GLN A 147 4.97 16.13 -23.34
N GLY A 148 5.71 16.90 -22.52
CA GLY A 148 5.44 18.32 -22.30
C GLY A 148 4.16 18.62 -21.52
N VAL A 149 3.58 17.60 -20.85
CA VAL A 149 2.36 17.72 -20.06
C VAL A 149 2.63 18.25 -18.66
N PHE A 150 3.81 17.94 -18.11
CA PHE A 150 4.31 18.43 -16.81
C PHE A 150 5.57 19.27 -17.00
N ARG A 151 5.75 20.29 -16.13
CA ARG A 151 6.96 21.12 -16.09
C ARG A 151 7.77 20.90 -14.81
N CYS A 152 7.85 19.65 -14.35
CA CYS A 152 8.55 19.25 -13.14
C CYS A 152 10.04 19.05 -13.41
N GLN A 153 10.91 19.78 -12.68
CA GLN A 153 12.37 19.63 -12.77
C GLN A 153 12.94 18.56 -11.85
N ALA A 154 12.33 18.38 -10.65
CA ALA A 154 12.78 17.45 -9.61
C ALA A 154 11.77 16.30 -9.46
N ILE A 155 11.76 15.37 -10.44
CA ILE A 155 10.77 14.30 -10.55
C ILE A 155 10.78 13.38 -9.32
N ASP A 156 11.97 12.98 -8.89
CA ASP A 156 12.21 12.12 -7.71
C ASP A 156 11.69 12.77 -6.42
N ALA A 157 12.00 14.04 -6.22
CA ALA A 157 11.53 14.79 -5.05
C ALA A 157 10.00 14.99 -5.07
N ALA A 158 9.41 15.27 -6.24
CA ALA A 158 7.97 15.42 -6.39
C ALA A 158 7.23 14.09 -6.11
N ALA A 159 7.72 12.97 -6.66
CA ALA A 159 7.16 11.66 -6.42
C ALA A 159 7.25 11.26 -4.94
N SER A 160 8.42 11.44 -4.34
CA SER A 160 8.65 11.14 -2.91
C SER A 160 7.76 11.99 -2.01
N ALA A 161 7.60 13.29 -2.29
CA ALA A 161 6.73 14.18 -1.51
C ALA A 161 5.25 13.75 -1.58
N LEU A 162 4.76 13.38 -2.76
CA LEU A 162 3.38 12.91 -2.92
C LEU A 162 3.14 11.57 -2.21
N VAL A 163 4.08 10.62 -2.31
CA VAL A 163 3.98 9.34 -1.59
C VAL A 163 4.07 9.57 -0.07
N ALA A 164 4.95 10.46 0.41
CA ALA A 164 5.01 10.83 1.83
C ALA A 164 3.69 11.44 2.34
N ALA A 165 3.04 12.30 1.55
CA ALA A 165 1.73 12.85 1.88
C ALA A 165 0.66 11.72 1.97
N ILE A 166 0.65 10.77 1.04
CA ILE A 166 -0.22 9.60 1.06
C ILE A 166 -0.01 8.77 2.34
N GLN A 167 1.25 8.46 2.67
CA GLN A 167 1.58 7.71 3.90
C GLN A 167 1.15 8.47 5.16
N GLY A 168 1.31 9.80 5.18
CA GLY A 168 0.80 10.65 6.26
C GLY A 168 -0.73 10.55 6.42
N TYR A 169 -1.47 10.55 5.33
CA TYR A 169 -2.93 10.33 5.37
C TYR A 169 -3.30 8.93 5.86
N PHE A 170 -2.50 7.90 5.59
CA PHE A 170 -2.73 6.57 6.14
C PHE A 170 -2.63 6.56 7.66
N VAL A 171 -1.57 7.18 8.21
CA VAL A 171 -1.39 7.31 9.67
C VAL A 171 -2.56 8.07 10.28
N LEU A 172 -2.93 9.23 9.74
CA LEU A 172 -4.04 10.02 10.25
C LEU A 172 -5.39 9.29 10.08
N GLY A 173 -5.59 8.60 8.98
CA GLY A 173 -6.79 7.81 8.73
C GLY A 173 -6.96 6.63 9.70
N ALA A 174 -5.87 6.03 10.17
CA ALA A 174 -5.89 4.97 11.16
C ALA A 174 -6.04 5.50 12.59
N ALA A 175 -5.20 6.49 12.99
CA ALA A 175 -5.02 6.87 14.38
C ALA A 175 -5.74 8.19 14.77
N ALA A 176 -6.08 9.05 13.81
CA ALA A 176 -6.58 10.40 14.09
C ALA A 176 -7.64 10.86 13.05
N ARG A 177 -8.62 10.02 12.79
CA ARG A 177 -9.63 10.20 11.71
C ARG A 177 -10.38 11.53 11.75
N SER A 178 -10.58 12.11 12.92
CA SER A 178 -11.30 13.38 13.09
C SER A 178 -10.51 14.60 12.64
N THR A 179 -9.18 14.48 12.46
CA THR A 179 -8.31 15.60 12.07
C THR A 179 -8.30 15.88 10.57
N VAL A 180 -8.73 14.91 9.76
CA VAL A 180 -8.80 15.06 8.30
C VAL A 180 -10.26 15.19 7.88
N PRO A 181 -10.69 16.32 7.27
CA PRO A 181 -12.04 16.47 6.78
C PRO A 181 -12.39 15.35 5.78
N ARG A 182 -13.58 14.77 5.91
CA ARG A 182 -14.00 13.66 5.05
C ARG A 182 -13.88 14.00 3.57
N GLY A 183 -13.26 13.11 2.78
CA GLY A 183 -13.10 13.26 1.34
C GLY A 183 -12.05 14.29 0.92
N SER A 184 -11.34 14.96 1.86
CA SER A 184 -10.36 15.99 1.52
C SER A 184 -8.99 15.44 1.14
N ALA A 185 -8.60 14.24 1.57
CA ALA A 185 -7.27 13.69 1.37
C ALA A 185 -6.88 13.64 -0.12
N ALA A 186 -7.67 12.95 -0.95
CA ALA A 186 -7.39 12.85 -2.38
C ALA A 186 -7.42 14.20 -3.08
N SER A 187 -8.42 15.06 -2.81
CA SER A 187 -8.52 16.38 -3.45
C SER A 187 -7.38 17.33 -3.06
N SER A 188 -6.92 17.25 -1.80
CA SER A 188 -5.78 18.05 -1.34
C SER A 188 -4.47 17.55 -1.94
N THR A 189 -4.25 16.23 -2.01
CA THR A 189 -3.06 15.66 -2.63
C THR A 189 -2.99 15.94 -4.13
N LYS A 190 -4.12 15.94 -4.84
CA LYS A 190 -4.18 16.37 -6.26
C LYS A 190 -3.76 17.83 -6.42
N ARG A 191 -4.17 18.73 -5.52
CA ARG A 191 -3.71 20.12 -5.53
C ARG A 191 -2.22 20.27 -5.20
N MET A 192 -1.69 19.42 -4.31
CA MET A 192 -0.24 19.36 -4.09
C MET A 192 0.49 18.90 -5.37
N ALA A 193 -0.06 17.91 -6.08
CA ALA A 193 0.48 17.46 -7.36
C ALA A 193 0.42 18.55 -8.43
N ASP A 194 -0.66 19.34 -8.52
CA ASP A 194 -0.73 20.50 -9.41
C ASP A 194 0.40 21.50 -9.13
N GLY A 195 0.69 21.77 -7.85
CA GLY A 195 1.77 22.69 -7.46
C GLY A 195 3.18 22.14 -7.73
N LEU A 196 3.39 20.84 -7.59
CA LEU A 196 4.69 20.18 -7.78
C LEU A 196 5.01 19.92 -9.26
N LEU A 197 3.99 19.59 -10.06
CA LEU A 197 4.16 19.11 -11.43
C LEU A 197 3.90 20.19 -12.49
N ASP A 198 3.29 21.33 -12.12
CA ASP A 198 2.86 22.40 -13.02
C ASP A 198 2.23 21.86 -14.32
N PRO A 199 1.11 21.15 -14.25
CA PRO A 199 0.51 20.47 -15.39
C PRO A 199 -0.18 21.46 -16.33
N VAL A 200 -0.16 21.20 -17.63
CA VAL A 200 -0.91 22.00 -18.63
C VAL A 200 -2.43 21.91 -18.42
N ARG A 201 -2.90 20.86 -17.71
CA ARG A 201 -4.29 20.62 -17.35
C ARG A 201 -4.35 20.09 -15.91
N LEU A 202 -5.08 20.77 -15.02
CA LEU A 202 -5.08 20.49 -13.59
C LEU A 202 -5.49 19.04 -13.26
N ILE A 203 -4.65 18.37 -12.47
CA ILE A 203 -4.87 17.02 -11.92
C ILE A 203 -6.06 17.06 -10.95
N SER A 204 -6.17 18.13 -10.15
CA SER A 204 -7.24 18.32 -9.17
C SER A 204 -8.65 18.38 -9.78
N LYS A 205 -8.76 18.66 -11.08
CA LYS A 205 -10.03 18.66 -11.82
C LYS A 205 -10.40 17.29 -12.40
N GLN A 206 -9.48 16.33 -12.39
CA GLN A 206 -9.78 14.98 -12.88
C GLN A 206 -10.67 14.26 -11.85
N ARG A 207 -11.84 13.81 -12.29
CA ARG A 207 -12.70 12.93 -11.48
C ARG A 207 -12.24 11.51 -11.70
N GLY A 208 -11.91 10.81 -10.61
CA GLY A 208 -11.71 9.37 -10.69
C GLY A 208 -12.93 8.73 -11.34
N ARG A 209 -12.72 7.92 -12.38
CA ARG A 209 -13.82 7.10 -12.92
C ARG A 209 -14.26 6.13 -11.83
N ARG A 210 -15.54 6.20 -11.48
CA ARG A 210 -16.20 5.28 -10.56
C ARG A 210 -16.32 3.90 -11.18
#